data_cf80ee902e0dc003d5a01a9a1b9bbbf4
#
_entry.id   cf80ee902e0dc003d5a01a9a1b9bbbf4
#
_cell.length_a   1.000
_cell.length_b   1.000
_cell.length_c   1.000
_cell.angle_alpha   90.00
_cell.angle_beta   90.00
_cell.angle_gamma   90.00
#
_symmetry.space_group_name_H-M   'P 1'
#
loop_
_entity.id
_entity.type
_entity.pdbx_description
1 polymer ?
#
loop_
_entity_poly.entity_id
_entity_poly.type
_entity_poly.pdbx_seq_one_letter_code
_entity_poly.pdbx_strand_id
1 'polypeptide(L)'
;MQKNIFIASISIILASIFFVINDAIINYLSVNQIQFYHFVFYGSPAYLIVPLFLYFKGDFKKHLSSSNYYILLIRSLLFAPMPFLTFIALKNISLPEFTTLNMAAPLFASIYAYFFLKEKFNKYLYLSLFIGFLGVIFVVQPGFENFNIYFLVVLFGVILITSTTTIVNKFHNISTALGFFIYGGSIIHILSFLLFIYDPIKVDLNVFILITIASILINIAIFLATFAFKKAQKHYSSVFCLVYLQILWSSIIGYFIFNEYLNTLALLGALFIIISGLISIPGQFYQLKDKSSE
;
A
#
# COMPACT_ATOMS: atom_id res chain seq x y z
N MET A 1 16.31 -20.56 1.07
CA MET A 1 15.21 -20.05 0.25
C MET A 1 13.90 -20.01 1.03
N GLN A 2 13.40 -21.12 1.59
CA GLN A 2 12.14 -21.19 2.37
C GLN A 2 12.08 -20.21 3.55
N LYS A 3 13.16 -20.06 4.35
CA LYS A 3 13.23 -19.12 5.48
C LYS A 3 12.97 -17.65 5.07
N ASN A 4 13.44 -17.23 3.89
CA ASN A 4 13.25 -15.86 3.42
C ASN A 4 11.80 -15.59 3.00
N ILE A 5 11.13 -16.56 2.38
CA ILE A 5 9.72 -16.47 2.01
C ILE A 5 8.85 -16.43 3.27
N PHE A 6 9.13 -17.30 4.24
CA PHE A 6 8.41 -17.33 5.51
C PHE A 6 8.49 -15.98 6.26
N ILE A 7 9.69 -15.41 6.39
CA ILE A 7 9.89 -14.09 7.01
C ILE A 7 9.15 -13.00 6.22
N ALA A 8 9.24 -13.01 4.89
CA ALA A 8 8.52 -12.06 4.04
C ALA A 8 7.00 -12.18 4.21
N SER A 9 6.46 -13.41 4.30
CA SER A 9 5.04 -13.67 4.52
C SER A 9 4.56 -13.14 5.87
N ILE A 10 5.28 -13.42 6.96
CA ILE A 10 4.95 -12.87 8.28
C ILE A 10 5.00 -11.34 8.26
N SER A 11 6.03 -10.76 7.64
CA SER A 11 6.18 -9.30 7.57
C SER A 11 5.00 -8.64 6.85
N ILE A 12 4.50 -9.22 5.74
CA ILE A 12 3.38 -8.65 5.01
C ILE A 12 2.04 -8.86 5.73
N ILE A 13 1.87 -9.97 6.46
CA ILE A 13 0.67 -10.20 7.29
C ILE A 13 0.60 -9.15 8.41
N LEU A 14 1.69 -8.91 9.13
CA LEU A 14 1.74 -7.87 10.16
C LEU A 14 1.52 -6.47 9.55
N ALA A 15 2.14 -6.19 8.41
CA ALA A 15 1.93 -4.94 7.70
C ALA A 15 0.45 -4.75 7.33
N SER A 16 -0.24 -5.81 6.89
CA SER A 16 -1.66 -5.74 6.50
C SER A 16 -2.58 -5.31 7.65
N ILE A 17 -2.33 -5.76 8.87
CA ILE A 17 -3.06 -5.35 10.06
C ILE A 17 -2.79 -3.87 10.35
N PHE A 18 -1.53 -3.44 10.33
CA PHE A 18 -1.16 -2.07 10.64
C PHE A 18 -1.68 -1.07 9.60
N PHE A 19 -1.71 -1.44 8.32
CA PHE A 19 -2.34 -0.64 7.27
C PHE A 19 -3.81 -0.39 7.60
N VAL A 20 -4.58 -1.44 7.91
CA VAL A 20 -6.01 -1.30 8.15
C VAL A 20 -6.30 -0.50 9.42
N ILE A 21 -5.53 -0.66 10.50
CA ILE A 21 -5.68 0.15 11.70
C ILE A 21 -5.39 1.63 11.40
N ASN A 22 -4.33 1.92 10.62
CA ASN A 22 -4.04 3.28 10.19
C ASN A 22 -5.19 3.87 9.36
N ASP A 23 -5.71 3.11 8.40
CA ASP A 23 -6.81 3.56 7.53
C ASP A 23 -8.10 3.79 8.33
N ALA A 24 -8.37 2.97 9.35
CA ALA A 24 -9.48 3.18 10.29
C ALA A 24 -9.33 4.48 11.09
N ILE A 25 -8.12 4.80 11.57
CA ILE A 25 -7.85 6.08 12.25
C ILE A 25 -7.99 7.25 11.27
N ILE A 26 -7.52 7.12 10.03
CA ILE A 26 -7.70 8.14 8.99
C ILE A 26 -9.19 8.34 8.69
N ASN A 27 -9.98 7.27 8.55
CA ASN A 27 -11.44 7.36 8.36
C ASN A 27 -12.06 8.22 9.48
N TYR A 28 -11.79 7.87 10.73
CA TYR A 28 -12.27 8.63 11.89
C TYR A 28 -11.85 10.11 11.88
N LEU A 29 -10.57 10.40 11.59
CA LEU A 29 -10.01 11.76 11.61
C LEU A 29 -10.43 12.60 10.41
N SER A 30 -10.63 12.01 9.24
CA SER A 30 -10.96 12.73 8.00
C SER A 30 -12.32 13.44 8.07
N VAL A 31 -13.24 12.93 8.90
CA VAL A 31 -14.54 13.55 9.18
C VAL A 31 -14.41 14.76 10.13
N ASN A 32 -13.34 14.83 10.95
CA ASN A 32 -13.13 15.80 12.02
C ASN A 32 -12.21 16.97 11.63
N GLN A 33 -12.34 17.51 10.41
CA GLN A 33 -11.59 18.65 9.88
C GLN A 33 -10.05 18.48 9.79
N ILE A 34 -9.51 17.29 10.11
CA ILE A 34 -8.09 17.01 9.94
C ILE A 34 -7.81 16.77 8.46
N GLN A 35 -6.89 17.53 7.88
CA GLN A 35 -6.42 17.34 6.51
C GLN A 35 -5.21 16.39 6.49
N PHE A 36 -4.93 15.79 5.32
CA PHE A 36 -3.82 14.85 5.17
C PHE A 36 -2.46 15.43 5.60
N TYR A 37 -2.21 16.71 5.33
CA TYR A 37 -0.94 17.35 5.69
C TYR A 37 -0.82 17.62 7.20
N HIS A 38 -1.92 17.87 7.91
CA HIS A 38 -1.92 17.93 9.38
C HIS A 38 -1.53 16.57 9.96
N PHE A 39 -2.16 15.48 9.45
CA PHE A 39 -1.88 14.13 9.88
C PHE A 39 -0.41 13.77 9.65
N VAL A 40 0.12 14.00 8.44
CA VAL A 40 1.51 13.69 8.09
C VAL A 40 2.49 14.58 8.87
N PHE A 41 2.19 15.86 9.06
CA PHE A 41 3.03 16.77 9.83
C PHE A 41 3.17 16.32 11.29
N TYR A 42 2.06 16.13 11.99
CA TYR A 42 2.08 15.67 13.39
C TYR A 42 2.65 14.26 13.53
N GLY A 43 2.54 13.44 12.51
CA GLY A 43 3.13 12.10 12.44
C GLY A 43 4.61 12.07 12.04
N SER A 44 5.18 13.18 11.55
CA SER A 44 6.56 13.24 11.06
C SER A 44 7.62 12.86 12.11
N PRO A 45 7.47 13.13 13.42
CA PRO A 45 8.41 12.63 14.41
C PRO A 45 8.62 11.12 14.37
N ALA A 46 7.54 10.33 14.18
CA ALA A 46 7.64 8.87 14.07
C ALA A 46 8.45 8.41 12.83
N TYR A 47 8.35 9.16 11.74
CA TYR A 47 9.15 8.91 10.54
C TYR A 47 10.62 9.30 10.73
N LEU A 48 10.90 10.44 11.38
CA LEU A 48 12.24 11.01 11.52
C LEU A 48 13.09 10.31 12.60
N ILE A 49 12.48 9.56 13.53
CA ILE A 49 13.22 8.83 14.57
C ILE A 49 14.30 7.92 13.97
N VAL A 50 13.98 7.17 12.91
CA VAL A 50 14.91 6.20 12.31
C VAL A 50 16.14 6.88 11.67
N PRO A 51 15.99 7.85 10.75
CA PRO A 51 17.17 8.51 10.17
C PRO A 51 17.98 9.30 11.20
N LEU A 52 17.34 9.92 12.19
CA LEU A 52 18.05 10.61 13.29
C LEU A 52 18.86 9.64 14.14
N PHE A 53 18.27 8.50 14.53
CA PHE A 53 18.99 7.46 15.27
C PHE A 53 20.20 6.95 14.50
N LEU A 54 20.06 6.67 13.19
CA LEU A 54 21.17 6.23 12.35
C LEU A 54 22.25 7.31 12.20
N TYR A 55 21.85 8.58 12.16
CA TYR A 55 22.80 9.70 12.10
C TYR A 55 23.67 9.77 13.36
N PHE A 56 23.05 9.76 14.55
CA PHE A 56 23.77 9.80 15.82
C PHE A 56 24.62 8.56 16.05
N LYS A 57 24.23 7.40 15.54
CA LYS A 57 25.01 6.17 15.62
C LYS A 57 26.19 6.10 14.63
N GLY A 58 26.26 7.02 13.68
CA GLY A 58 27.27 7.01 12.62
C GLY A 58 27.03 6.00 11.50
N ASP A 59 25.90 5.29 11.51
CA ASP A 59 25.54 4.26 10.52
C ASP A 59 24.71 4.82 9.33
N PHE A 60 24.53 6.13 9.26
CA PHE A 60 23.65 6.78 8.25
C PHE A 60 24.03 6.39 6.82
N LYS A 61 25.30 6.56 6.44
CA LYS A 61 25.77 6.20 5.07
C LYS A 61 25.60 4.72 4.78
N LYS A 62 25.84 3.84 5.76
CA LYS A 62 25.73 2.38 5.60
C LYS A 62 24.30 1.94 5.24
N HIS A 63 23.28 2.57 5.82
CA HIS A 63 21.89 2.15 5.67
C HIS A 63 21.11 2.98 4.67
N LEU A 64 21.49 4.24 4.43
CA LEU A 64 20.74 5.18 3.58
C LEU A 64 21.49 5.55 2.29
N SER A 65 22.66 4.97 2.00
CA SER A 65 23.31 5.18 0.70
C SER A 65 22.51 4.53 -0.43
N SER A 66 22.60 5.13 -1.59
CA SER A 66 22.03 4.60 -2.83
C SER A 66 23.01 4.77 -3.99
N SER A 67 23.03 3.81 -4.90
CA SER A 67 23.75 3.94 -6.17
C SER A 67 23.01 4.79 -7.19
N ASN A 68 21.71 5.06 -6.99
CA ASN A 68 20.91 5.88 -7.90
C ASN A 68 19.77 6.62 -7.14
N TYR A 69 20.05 7.86 -6.74
CA TYR A 69 19.08 8.72 -6.04
C TYR A 69 17.95 9.22 -6.93
N TYR A 70 18.14 9.26 -8.25
CA TYR A 70 17.09 9.68 -9.19
C TYR A 70 15.88 8.73 -9.17
N ILE A 71 16.15 7.41 -9.11
CA ILE A 71 15.08 6.42 -8.99
C ILE A 71 14.33 6.54 -7.66
N LEU A 72 15.05 6.85 -6.57
CA LEU A 72 14.42 7.09 -5.27
C LEU A 72 13.56 8.35 -5.27
N LEU A 73 13.99 9.41 -5.98
CA LEU A 73 13.21 10.64 -6.16
C LEU A 73 11.92 10.36 -6.94
N ILE A 74 11.99 9.66 -8.08
CA ILE A 74 10.79 9.26 -8.85
C ILE A 74 9.82 8.49 -7.96
N ARG A 75 10.33 7.52 -7.18
CA ARG A 75 9.50 6.75 -6.26
C ARG A 75 8.82 7.64 -5.21
N SER A 76 9.54 8.62 -4.66
CA SER A 76 9.00 9.56 -3.68
C SER A 76 7.94 10.47 -4.28
N LEU A 77 8.11 10.93 -5.52
CA LEU A 77 7.12 11.73 -6.26
C LEU A 77 5.84 10.92 -6.52
N LEU A 78 5.96 9.64 -6.90
CA LEU A 78 4.81 8.77 -7.12
C LEU A 78 4.08 8.43 -5.82
N PHE A 79 4.79 8.39 -4.68
CA PHE A 79 4.21 8.10 -3.38
C PHE A 79 3.57 9.36 -2.73
N ALA A 80 4.07 10.55 -3.02
CA ALA A 80 3.65 11.79 -2.36
C ALA A 80 2.13 12.08 -2.40
N PRO A 81 1.36 11.76 -3.46
CA PRO A 81 -0.09 11.97 -3.48
C PRO A 81 -0.87 11.00 -2.57
N MET A 82 -0.29 9.88 -2.12
CA MET A 82 -1.01 8.80 -1.45
C MET A 82 -1.80 9.25 -0.20
N PRO A 83 -1.22 9.99 0.77
CA PRO A 83 -1.99 10.43 1.93
C PRO A 83 -3.18 11.31 1.56
N PHE A 84 -3.05 12.20 0.57
CA PHE A 84 -4.15 13.01 0.07
C PHE A 84 -5.27 12.14 -0.52
N LEU A 85 -4.93 11.19 -1.39
CA LEU A 85 -5.89 10.28 -2.03
C LEU A 85 -6.59 9.41 -0.99
N THR A 86 -5.85 8.91 0.01
CA THR A 86 -6.41 8.12 1.12
C THR A 86 -7.39 8.93 1.96
N PHE A 87 -7.02 10.15 2.37
CA PHE A 87 -7.89 11.02 3.17
C PHE A 87 -9.17 11.39 2.44
N ILE A 88 -9.07 11.80 1.17
CA ILE A 88 -10.25 12.19 0.38
C ILE A 88 -11.15 10.99 0.08
N ALA A 89 -10.59 9.81 -0.12
CA ALA A 89 -11.36 8.60 -0.33
C ALA A 89 -12.08 8.19 0.95
N LEU A 90 -11.39 7.98 2.07
CA LEU A 90 -11.95 7.52 3.34
C LEU A 90 -12.94 8.53 3.98
N LYS A 91 -12.91 9.78 3.57
CA LYS A 91 -13.95 10.76 3.95
C LYS A 91 -15.29 10.50 3.25
N ASN A 92 -15.29 9.84 2.10
CA ASN A 92 -16.44 9.78 1.18
C ASN A 92 -16.92 8.36 0.86
N ILE A 93 -16.14 7.33 1.23
CA ILE A 93 -16.50 5.92 1.06
C ILE A 93 -16.16 5.14 2.34
N SER A 94 -16.81 3.99 2.52
CA SER A 94 -16.59 3.15 3.69
C SER A 94 -15.20 2.50 3.71
N LEU A 95 -14.69 2.19 4.90
CA LEU A 95 -13.41 1.51 5.08
C LEU A 95 -13.33 0.15 4.36
N PRO A 96 -14.36 -0.72 4.40
CA PRO A 96 -14.36 -1.96 3.63
C PRO A 96 -14.32 -1.76 2.12
N GLU A 97 -15.05 -0.77 1.56
CA GLU A 97 -15.01 -0.45 0.13
C GLU A 97 -13.64 0.05 -0.29
N PHE A 98 -13.06 1.00 0.46
CA PHE A 98 -11.71 1.50 0.24
C PHE A 98 -10.69 0.37 0.20
N THR A 99 -10.72 -0.51 1.22
CA THR A 99 -9.77 -1.63 1.30
C THR A 99 -9.98 -2.64 0.17
N THR A 100 -11.23 -2.95 -0.18
CA THR A 100 -11.54 -3.90 -1.27
C THR A 100 -11.00 -3.38 -2.61
N LEU A 101 -11.15 -2.08 -2.90
CA LEU A 101 -10.58 -1.47 -4.11
C LEU A 101 -9.05 -1.46 -4.10
N ASN A 102 -8.43 -1.23 -2.95
CA ASN A 102 -6.98 -1.34 -2.82
C ASN A 102 -6.47 -2.74 -3.16
N MET A 103 -7.29 -3.78 -2.96
CA MET A 103 -6.95 -5.16 -3.35
C MET A 103 -6.95 -5.40 -4.87
N ALA A 104 -7.25 -4.41 -5.69
CA ALA A 104 -6.92 -4.42 -7.12
C ALA A 104 -5.40 -4.28 -7.39
N ALA A 105 -4.59 -3.93 -6.39
CA ALA A 105 -3.15 -3.74 -6.55
C ALA A 105 -2.40 -4.95 -7.16
N PRO A 106 -2.68 -6.22 -6.82
CA PRO A 106 -2.04 -7.36 -7.49
C PRO A 106 -2.34 -7.45 -8.99
N LEU A 107 -3.50 -6.97 -9.45
CA LEU A 107 -3.85 -6.93 -10.88
C LEU A 107 -2.93 -5.95 -11.61
N PHE A 108 -2.79 -4.73 -11.07
CA PHE A 108 -1.88 -3.73 -11.62
C PHE A 108 -0.42 -4.17 -11.49
N ALA A 109 -0.04 -4.86 -10.39
CA ALA A 109 1.29 -5.43 -10.23
C ALA A 109 1.62 -6.44 -11.32
N SER A 110 0.66 -7.29 -11.70
CA SER A 110 0.82 -8.25 -12.80
C SER A 110 1.00 -7.55 -14.15
N ILE A 111 0.22 -6.51 -14.42
CA ILE A 111 0.35 -5.68 -15.62
C ILE A 111 1.76 -5.02 -15.67
N TYR A 112 2.20 -4.45 -14.56
CA TYR A 112 3.52 -3.83 -14.46
C TYR A 112 4.66 -4.86 -14.57
N ALA A 113 4.50 -6.06 -14.02
CA ALA A 113 5.46 -7.15 -14.17
C ALA A 113 5.66 -7.51 -15.64
N TYR A 114 4.58 -7.55 -16.42
CA TYR A 114 4.68 -7.78 -17.86
C TYR A 114 5.47 -6.68 -18.58
N PHE A 115 5.08 -5.41 -18.40
CA PHE A 115 5.69 -4.30 -19.15
C PHE A 115 7.11 -3.97 -18.66
N PHE A 116 7.34 -3.93 -17.35
CA PHE A 116 8.59 -3.43 -16.77
C PHE A 116 9.59 -4.52 -16.37
N LEU A 117 9.09 -5.72 -16.00
CA LEU A 117 9.93 -6.86 -15.63
C LEU A 117 10.06 -7.88 -16.76
N LYS A 118 9.36 -7.66 -17.89
CA LYS A 118 9.32 -8.55 -19.08
C LYS A 118 8.87 -9.96 -18.72
N GLU A 119 7.98 -10.10 -17.75
CA GLU A 119 7.36 -11.37 -17.42
C GLU A 119 6.38 -11.78 -18.51
N LYS A 120 6.43 -13.06 -18.95
CA LYS A 120 5.51 -13.56 -19.96
C LYS A 120 4.14 -13.81 -19.35
N PHE A 121 3.06 -13.38 -20.02
CA PHE A 121 1.71 -13.76 -19.64
C PHE A 121 1.46 -15.24 -19.95
N ASN A 122 0.84 -15.91 -18.98
CA ASN A 122 0.32 -17.26 -19.16
C ASN A 122 -1.21 -17.26 -19.02
N LYS A 123 -1.85 -18.40 -19.34
CA LYS A 123 -3.30 -18.54 -19.28
C LYS A 123 -3.91 -18.22 -17.91
N TYR A 124 -3.21 -18.53 -16.84
CA TYR A 124 -3.68 -18.26 -15.47
C TYR A 124 -3.67 -16.76 -15.16
N LEU A 125 -2.67 -16.03 -15.65
CA LEU A 125 -2.59 -14.59 -15.48
C LEU A 125 -3.69 -13.86 -16.26
N TYR A 126 -3.99 -14.28 -17.51
CA TYR A 126 -5.13 -13.74 -18.25
C TYR A 126 -6.45 -13.99 -17.54
N LEU A 127 -6.68 -15.21 -17.05
CA LEU A 127 -7.89 -15.54 -16.29
C LEU A 127 -7.99 -14.73 -14.99
N SER A 128 -6.89 -14.61 -14.26
CA SER A 128 -6.79 -13.77 -13.06
C SER A 128 -7.16 -12.32 -13.35
N LEU A 129 -6.55 -11.71 -14.37
CA LEU A 129 -6.85 -10.33 -14.74
C LEU A 129 -8.32 -10.13 -15.12
N PHE A 130 -8.91 -11.06 -15.88
CA PHE A 130 -10.31 -10.99 -16.27
C PHE A 130 -11.27 -11.06 -15.06
N ILE A 131 -11.08 -12.07 -14.19
CA ILE A 131 -11.91 -12.23 -12.98
C ILE A 131 -11.72 -11.04 -12.04
N GLY A 132 -10.48 -10.58 -11.84
CA GLY A 132 -10.21 -9.44 -10.97
C GLY A 132 -10.80 -8.15 -11.49
N PHE A 133 -10.77 -7.92 -12.80
CA PHE A 133 -11.40 -6.75 -13.40
C PHE A 133 -12.93 -6.77 -13.24
N LEU A 134 -13.58 -7.94 -13.40
CA LEU A 134 -15.00 -8.10 -13.08
C LEU A 134 -15.27 -7.78 -11.60
N GLY A 135 -14.40 -8.24 -10.70
CA GLY A 135 -14.50 -7.91 -9.28
C GLY A 135 -14.45 -6.42 -9.01
N VAL A 136 -13.54 -5.68 -9.64
CA VAL A 136 -13.48 -4.21 -9.53
C VAL A 136 -14.77 -3.57 -10.05
N ILE A 137 -15.32 -4.02 -11.18
CA ILE A 137 -16.59 -3.50 -11.71
C ILE A 137 -17.73 -3.71 -10.71
N PHE A 138 -17.83 -4.86 -10.06
CA PHE A 138 -18.86 -5.13 -9.06
C PHE A 138 -18.72 -4.28 -7.79
N VAL A 139 -17.52 -3.88 -7.41
CA VAL A 139 -17.30 -2.95 -6.29
C VAL A 139 -17.61 -1.52 -6.70
N VAL A 140 -17.12 -1.08 -7.86
CA VAL A 140 -17.29 0.29 -8.37
C VAL A 140 -18.73 0.57 -8.80
N GLN A 141 -19.44 -0.44 -9.31
CA GLN A 141 -20.84 -0.36 -9.76
C GLN A 141 -21.10 0.84 -10.70
N PRO A 142 -20.32 1.03 -11.78
CA PRO A 142 -20.47 2.19 -12.65
C PRO A 142 -21.86 2.20 -13.31
N GLY A 143 -22.56 3.34 -13.23
CA GLY A 143 -23.91 3.49 -13.77
C GLY A 143 -25.07 2.99 -12.87
N PHE A 144 -24.78 2.47 -11.68
CA PHE A 144 -25.76 2.15 -10.65
C PHE A 144 -25.88 3.28 -9.63
N GLU A 145 -26.96 3.28 -8.84
CA GLU A 145 -27.22 4.29 -7.82
C GLU A 145 -26.12 4.41 -6.77
N ASN A 146 -25.36 3.32 -6.52
CA ASN A 146 -24.27 3.25 -5.56
C ASN A 146 -22.90 3.71 -6.11
N PHE A 147 -22.83 4.17 -7.38
CA PHE A 147 -21.57 4.66 -7.93
C PHE A 147 -21.08 5.90 -7.19
N ASN A 148 -19.84 5.84 -6.72
CA ASN A 148 -19.18 6.96 -6.09
C ASN A 148 -17.88 7.29 -6.84
N ILE A 149 -17.71 8.55 -7.25
CA ILE A 149 -16.52 9.00 -7.99
C ILE A 149 -15.22 8.75 -7.23
N TYR A 150 -15.27 8.70 -5.90
CA TYR A 150 -14.12 8.43 -5.05
C TYR A 150 -13.58 7.01 -5.18
N PHE A 151 -14.35 6.07 -5.74
CA PHE A 151 -13.83 4.76 -6.15
C PHE A 151 -12.71 4.89 -7.20
N LEU A 152 -12.84 5.83 -8.13
CA LEU A 152 -11.79 6.10 -9.12
C LEU A 152 -10.55 6.75 -8.48
N VAL A 153 -10.74 7.54 -7.42
CA VAL A 153 -9.63 8.11 -6.63
C VAL A 153 -8.80 6.98 -5.99
N VAL A 154 -9.47 5.97 -5.42
CA VAL A 154 -8.78 4.80 -4.86
C VAL A 154 -8.03 4.02 -5.93
N LEU A 155 -8.67 3.73 -7.06
CA LEU A 155 -8.01 3.00 -8.17
C LEU A 155 -6.80 3.76 -8.72
N PHE A 156 -6.86 5.08 -8.80
CA PHE A 156 -5.70 5.90 -9.16
C PHE A 156 -4.57 5.77 -8.12
N GLY A 157 -4.91 5.80 -6.82
CA GLY A 157 -3.97 5.52 -5.74
C GLY A 157 -3.33 4.11 -5.88
N VAL A 158 -4.13 3.11 -6.22
CA VAL A 158 -3.65 1.74 -6.48
C VAL A 158 -2.62 1.69 -7.60
N ILE A 159 -2.83 2.42 -8.69
CA ILE A 159 -1.86 2.54 -9.79
C ILE A 159 -0.54 3.14 -9.29
N LEU A 160 -0.61 4.21 -8.50
CA LEU A 160 0.57 4.88 -7.96
C LEU A 160 1.33 4.00 -6.98
N ILE A 161 0.66 3.40 -5.98
CA ILE A 161 1.34 2.57 -4.99
C ILE A 161 1.95 1.32 -5.62
N THR A 162 1.27 0.73 -6.60
CA THR A 162 1.80 -0.42 -7.34
C THR A 162 3.04 -0.04 -8.16
N SER A 163 3.06 1.15 -8.75
CA SER A 163 4.25 1.69 -9.42
C SER A 163 5.44 1.79 -8.45
N THR A 164 5.22 2.32 -7.24
CA THR A 164 6.29 2.46 -6.24
C THR A 164 6.84 1.12 -5.76
N THR A 165 5.98 0.12 -5.57
CA THR A 165 6.40 -1.24 -5.15
C THR A 165 7.11 -1.99 -6.27
N THR A 166 6.70 -1.79 -7.52
CA THR A 166 7.38 -2.33 -8.71
C THR A 166 8.79 -1.74 -8.85
N ILE A 167 8.97 -0.44 -8.59
CA ILE A 167 10.30 0.20 -8.56
C ILE A 167 11.19 -0.45 -7.50
N VAL A 168 10.69 -0.70 -6.29
CA VAL A 168 11.46 -1.37 -5.23
C VAL A 168 11.90 -2.77 -5.65
N ASN A 169 11.02 -3.53 -6.31
CA ASN A 169 11.33 -4.86 -6.78
C ASN A 169 12.37 -4.83 -7.91
N LYS A 170 12.13 -4.02 -8.95
CA LYS A 170 12.99 -3.91 -10.13
C LYS A 170 14.40 -3.44 -9.78
N PHE A 171 14.50 -2.47 -8.90
CA PHE A 171 15.76 -1.80 -8.54
C PHE A 171 16.23 -2.18 -7.13
N HIS A 172 15.93 -3.38 -6.65
CA HIS A 172 16.18 -3.84 -5.28
C HIS A 172 17.65 -3.70 -4.82
N ASN A 173 18.61 -3.63 -5.74
CA ASN A 173 20.03 -3.55 -5.47
C ASN A 173 20.57 -2.12 -5.25
N ILE A 174 19.81 -1.07 -5.64
CA ILE A 174 20.31 0.32 -5.57
C ILE A 174 20.36 0.88 -4.15
N SER A 175 19.57 0.34 -3.22
CA SER A 175 19.51 0.81 -1.84
C SER A 175 19.06 -0.29 -0.88
N THR A 176 19.19 -0.01 0.43
CA THR A 176 18.62 -0.87 1.49
C THR A 176 17.10 -0.72 1.57
N ALA A 177 16.41 -1.60 2.33
CA ALA A 177 14.99 -1.43 2.61
C ALA A 177 14.71 -0.14 3.38
N LEU A 178 15.60 0.24 4.32
CA LEU A 178 15.54 1.52 5.03
C LEU A 178 15.71 2.72 4.09
N GLY A 179 16.67 2.64 3.15
CA GLY A 179 16.87 3.68 2.15
C GLY A 179 15.64 3.88 1.28
N PHE A 180 15.05 2.81 0.76
CA PHE A 180 13.79 2.88 0.02
C PHE A 180 12.65 3.46 0.86
N PHE A 181 12.53 3.09 2.12
CA PHE A 181 11.52 3.62 3.03
C PHE A 181 11.71 5.12 3.27
N ILE A 182 12.89 5.55 3.72
CA ILE A 182 13.17 6.95 4.06
C ILE A 182 13.09 7.86 2.83
N TYR A 183 13.78 7.54 1.74
CA TYR A 183 13.70 8.39 0.54
C TYR A 183 12.32 8.37 -0.10
N GLY A 184 11.59 7.24 -0.01
CA GLY A 184 10.25 7.13 -0.56
C GLY A 184 9.21 8.03 0.11
N GLY A 185 9.33 8.28 1.42
CA GLY A 185 8.45 9.17 2.18
C GLY A 185 8.91 10.64 2.24
N SER A 186 10.12 10.98 1.77
CA SER A 186 10.71 12.31 2.01
C SER A 186 9.90 13.46 1.45
N ILE A 187 9.42 13.38 0.20
CA ILE A 187 8.69 14.46 -0.47
C ILE A 187 7.38 14.77 0.25
N ILE A 188 6.61 13.75 0.66
CA ILE A 188 5.32 14.01 1.32
C ILE A 188 5.51 14.66 2.70
N HIS A 189 6.55 14.29 3.45
CA HIS A 189 6.84 14.95 4.74
C HIS A 189 7.27 16.42 4.55
N ILE A 190 8.11 16.71 3.53
CA ILE A 190 8.49 18.09 3.19
C ILE A 190 7.27 18.89 2.74
N LEU A 191 6.45 18.34 1.85
CA LEU A 191 5.24 18.99 1.34
C LEU A 191 4.25 19.25 2.48
N SER A 192 4.03 18.29 3.35
CA SER A 192 3.11 18.44 4.49
C SER A 192 3.60 19.50 5.50
N PHE A 193 4.91 19.61 5.72
CA PHE A 193 5.49 20.68 6.53
C PHE A 193 5.21 22.07 5.91
N LEU A 194 5.39 22.22 4.59
CA LEU A 194 5.12 23.48 3.90
C LEU A 194 3.63 23.85 3.94
N LEU A 195 2.74 22.87 3.71
CA LEU A 195 1.29 23.07 3.78
C LEU A 195 0.84 23.41 5.22
N PHE A 196 1.43 22.77 6.22
CA PHE A 196 1.13 23.08 7.64
C PHE A 196 1.52 24.50 8.03
N ILE A 197 2.61 25.07 7.49
CA ILE A 197 2.97 26.47 7.72
C ILE A 197 1.91 27.41 7.16
N TYR A 198 1.31 27.05 6.01
CA TYR A 198 0.27 27.85 5.37
C TYR A 198 -1.08 27.76 6.11
N ASP A 199 -1.44 26.59 6.62
CA ASP A 199 -2.70 26.32 7.33
C ASP A 199 -2.42 25.54 8.62
N PRO A 200 -1.91 26.19 9.69
CA PRO A 200 -1.61 25.52 10.94
C PRO A 200 -2.88 25.29 11.77
N ILE A 201 -3.04 24.07 12.29
CA ILE A 201 -4.12 23.70 13.20
C ILE A 201 -3.55 23.22 14.53
N LYS A 202 -4.21 23.59 15.64
CA LYS A 202 -3.96 22.96 16.94
C LYS A 202 -4.88 21.78 17.10
N VAL A 203 -4.31 20.63 17.41
CA VAL A 203 -5.07 19.40 17.65
C VAL A 203 -5.17 19.13 19.15
N ASP A 204 -6.30 18.56 19.59
CA ASP A 204 -6.49 18.09 20.95
C ASP A 204 -5.56 16.91 21.25
N LEU A 205 -5.27 16.70 22.55
CA LEU A 205 -4.39 15.64 22.99
C LEU A 205 -4.82 14.24 22.46
N ASN A 206 -6.12 13.95 22.46
CA ASN A 206 -6.64 12.67 21.96
C ASN A 206 -6.37 12.50 20.47
N VAL A 207 -6.62 13.53 19.67
CA VAL A 207 -6.31 13.53 18.21
C VAL A 207 -4.82 13.38 17.98
N PHE A 208 -3.98 14.10 18.75
CA PHE A 208 -2.52 13.96 18.67
C PHE A 208 -2.05 12.53 18.97
N ILE A 209 -2.60 11.89 20.02
CA ILE A 209 -2.29 10.49 20.35
C ILE A 209 -2.69 9.56 19.20
N LEU A 210 -3.89 9.71 18.64
CA LEU A 210 -4.36 8.90 17.52
C LEU A 210 -3.46 9.05 16.29
N ILE A 211 -3.08 10.28 15.92
CA ILE A 211 -2.15 10.55 14.82
C ILE A 211 -0.79 9.90 15.09
N THR A 212 -0.28 10.00 16.31
CA THR A 212 1.01 9.42 16.68
C THR A 212 0.98 7.90 16.57
N ILE A 213 -0.04 7.24 17.09
CA ILE A 213 -0.22 5.79 16.99
C ILE A 213 -0.33 5.37 15.52
N ALA A 214 -1.21 6.00 14.73
CA ALA A 214 -1.37 5.71 13.31
C ALA A 214 -0.06 5.89 12.55
N SER A 215 0.69 6.97 12.84
CA SER A 215 1.96 7.25 12.17
C SER A 215 3.04 6.25 12.52
N ILE A 216 3.11 5.76 13.75
CA ILE A 216 4.01 4.66 14.11
C ILE A 216 3.62 3.38 13.36
N LEU A 217 2.33 3.03 13.36
CA LEU A 217 1.84 1.82 12.71
C LEU A 217 2.06 1.85 11.19
N ILE A 218 1.73 2.96 10.51
CA ILE A 218 1.93 3.08 9.06
C ILE A 218 3.41 3.04 8.67
N ASN A 219 4.29 3.68 9.43
CA ASN A 219 5.73 3.64 9.17
C ASN A 219 6.29 2.22 9.33
N ILE A 220 5.87 1.49 10.38
CA ILE A 220 6.22 0.08 10.55
C ILE A 220 5.65 -0.76 9.41
N ALA A 221 4.40 -0.55 9.01
CA ALA A 221 3.75 -1.29 7.93
C ALA A 221 4.46 -1.08 6.60
N ILE A 222 4.76 0.16 6.21
CA ILE A 222 5.47 0.49 4.97
C ILE A 222 6.88 -0.12 4.99
N PHE A 223 7.58 -0.06 6.13
CA PHE A 223 8.89 -0.69 6.27
C PHE A 223 8.80 -2.21 6.10
N LEU A 224 7.87 -2.86 6.81
CA LEU A 224 7.67 -4.31 6.73
C LEU A 224 7.27 -4.77 5.32
N ALA A 225 6.39 -4.03 4.65
CA ALA A 225 6.00 -4.31 3.27
C ALA A 225 7.19 -4.13 2.30
N THR A 226 7.94 -3.03 2.43
CA THR A 226 9.14 -2.78 1.62
C THR A 226 10.19 -3.88 1.82
N PHE A 227 10.41 -4.29 3.07
CA PHE A 227 11.30 -5.39 3.42
C PHE A 227 10.82 -6.72 2.84
N ALA A 228 9.53 -7.04 2.99
CA ALA A 228 8.92 -8.25 2.46
C ALA A 228 9.07 -8.33 0.93
N PHE A 229 8.71 -7.28 0.21
CA PHE A 229 8.79 -7.25 -1.25
C PHE A 229 10.23 -7.30 -1.76
N LYS A 230 11.17 -6.62 -1.10
CA LYS A 230 12.59 -6.74 -1.41
C LYS A 230 13.09 -8.18 -1.20
N LYS A 231 12.66 -8.85 -0.13
CA LYS A 231 13.13 -10.20 0.25
C LYS A 231 12.44 -11.32 -0.54
N ALA A 232 11.23 -11.07 -1.01
CA ALA A 232 10.43 -12.03 -1.77
C ALA A 232 11.05 -12.36 -3.15
N GLN A 233 11.72 -11.41 -3.81
CA GLN A 233 12.36 -11.57 -5.13
C GLN A 233 11.47 -12.33 -6.13
N LYS A 234 11.85 -13.57 -6.50
CA LYS A 234 11.12 -14.44 -7.43
C LYS A 234 9.73 -14.90 -6.93
N HIS A 235 9.42 -14.72 -5.64
CA HIS A 235 8.15 -15.08 -5.01
C HIS A 235 7.32 -13.85 -4.62
N TYR A 236 7.62 -12.69 -5.25
CA TYR A 236 6.97 -11.41 -4.98
C TYR A 236 5.45 -11.53 -4.98
N SER A 237 4.87 -12.10 -6.00
CA SER A 237 3.43 -12.18 -6.14
C SER A 237 2.77 -13.14 -5.14
N SER A 238 3.44 -14.26 -4.78
CA SER A 238 2.91 -15.15 -3.73
C SER A 238 2.84 -14.46 -2.38
N VAL A 239 3.86 -13.65 -2.05
CA VAL A 239 3.89 -12.83 -0.83
C VAL A 239 2.87 -11.69 -0.93
N PHE A 240 2.73 -11.08 -2.12
CA PHE A 240 1.78 -10.00 -2.35
C PHE A 240 0.32 -10.45 -2.14
N CYS A 241 -0.04 -11.68 -2.49
CA CYS A 241 -1.40 -12.20 -2.27
C CYS A 241 -1.84 -12.21 -0.79
N LEU A 242 -0.89 -12.25 0.15
CA LEU A 242 -1.21 -12.17 1.58
C LEU A 242 -1.79 -10.80 2.00
N VAL A 243 -1.63 -9.78 1.16
CA VAL A 243 -2.24 -8.46 1.36
C VAL A 243 -3.77 -8.53 1.32
N TYR A 244 -4.38 -9.54 0.64
CA TYR A 244 -5.83 -9.75 0.64
C TYR A 244 -6.43 -9.94 2.03
N LEU A 245 -5.63 -10.31 3.04
CA LEU A 245 -6.08 -10.35 4.44
C LEU A 245 -6.58 -8.98 4.95
N GLN A 246 -6.19 -7.88 4.31
CA GLN A 246 -6.71 -6.55 4.66
C GLN A 246 -8.22 -6.44 4.50
N ILE A 247 -8.84 -7.13 3.54
CA ILE A 247 -10.31 -7.16 3.38
C ILE A 247 -10.96 -7.73 4.65
N LEU A 248 -10.37 -8.81 5.19
CA LEU A 248 -10.89 -9.42 6.41
C LEU A 248 -10.81 -8.45 7.60
N TRP A 249 -9.64 -7.85 7.80
CA TRP A 249 -9.42 -6.91 8.91
C TRP A 249 -10.29 -5.66 8.77
N SER A 250 -10.40 -5.08 7.58
CA SER A 250 -11.20 -3.88 7.35
C SER A 250 -12.70 -4.15 7.49
N SER A 251 -13.18 -5.32 7.07
CA SER A 251 -14.58 -5.71 7.25
C SER A 251 -14.94 -5.88 8.73
N ILE A 252 -14.04 -6.47 9.53
CA ILE A 252 -14.21 -6.59 10.98
C ILE A 252 -14.24 -5.21 11.64
N ILE A 253 -13.26 -4.36 11.35
CA ILE A 253 -13.15 -3.02 11.95
C ILE A 253 -14.32 -2.14 11.47
N GLY A 254 -14.64 -2.16 10.17
CA GLY A 254 -15.75 -1.40 9.58
C GLY A 254 -17.08 -1.74 10.26
N TYR A 255 -17.37 -3.03 10.41
CA TYR A 255 -18.60 -3.49 11.05
C TYR A 255 -18.69 -3.08 12.53
N PHE A 256 -17.65 -3.39 13.34
CA PHE A 256 -17.73 -3.20 14.79
C PHE A 256 -17.51 -1.76 15.25
N ILE A 257 -16.72 -0.95 14.51
CA ILE A 257 -16.36 0.40 14.94
C ILE A 257 -17.21 1.45 14.21
N PHE A 258 -17.46 1.27 12.90
CA PHE A 258 -18.10 2.28 12.06
C PHE A 258 -19.54 1.92 11.66
N ASN A 259 -20.02 0.70 11.97
CA ASN A 259 -21.30 0.16 11.47
C ASN A 259 -21.38 0.16 9.93
N GLU A 260 -20.23 -0.02 9.27
CA GLU A 260 -20.09 -0.06 7.82
C GLU A 260 -20.04 -1.51 7.33
N TYR A 261 -20.71 -1.78 6.21
CA TYR A 261 -20.67 -3.10 5.56
C TYR A 261 -20.73 -2.97 4.05
N LEU A 262 -20.17 -3.94 3.37
CA LEU A 262 -20.25 -4.03 1.93
C LEU A 262 -21.67 -4.43 1.51
N ASN A 263 -22.22 -3.80 0.48
CA ASN A 263 -23.45 -4.29 -0.14
C ASN A 263 -23.21 -5.62 -0.86
N THR A 264 -24.27 -6.32 -1.25
CA THR A 264 -24.19 -7.68 -1.81
C THR A 264 -23.31 -7.74 -3.07
N LEU A 265 -23.42 -6.74 -3.96
CA LEU A 265 -22.59 -6.69 -5.18
C LEU A 265 -21.12 -6.43 -4.86
N ALA A 266 -20.83 -5.54 -3.91
CA ALA A 266 -19.46 -5.29 -3.47
C ALA A 266 -18.84 -6.51 -2.78
N LEU A 267 -19.61 -7.30 -2.02
CA LEU A 267 -19.15 -8.59 -1.47
C LEU A 267 -18.78 -9.59 -2.56
N LEU A 268 -19.61 -9.71 -3.61
CA LEU A 268 -19.30 -10.54 -4.78
C LEU A 268 -18.04 -10.05 -5.48
N GLY A 269 -17.89 -8.73 -5.63
CA GLY A 269 -16.69 -8.10 -6.18
C GLY A 269 -15.44 -8.42 -5.36
N ALA A 270 -15.51 -8.33 -4.04
CA ALA A 270 -14.42 -8.68 -3.13
C ALA A 270 -14.00 -10.15 -3.28
N LEU A 271 -14.99 -11.07 -3.37
CA LEU A 271 -14.72 -12.49 -3.63
C LEU A 271 -14.01 -12.71 -4.97
N PHE A 272 -14.43 -12.04 -6.04
CA PHE A 272 -13.79 -12.16 -7.35
C PHE A 272 -12.35 -11.63 -7.33
N ILE A 273 -12.08 -10.54 -6.62
CA ILE A 273 -10.72 -10.00 -6.45
C ILE A 273 -9.85 -11.01 -5.70
N ILE A 274 -10.34 -11.62 -4.62
CA ILE A 274 -9.61 -12.65 -3.87
C ILE A 274 -9.33 -13.88 -4.74
N ILE A 275 -10.34 -14.40 -5.44
CA ILE A 275 -10.21 -15.56 -6.35
C ILE A 275 -9.19 -15.25 -7.45
N SER A 276 -9.25 -14.06 -8.04
CA SER A 276 -8.28 -13.59 -9.03
C SER A 276 -6.85 -13.67 -8.50
N GLY A 277 -6.61 -13.16 -7.29
CA GLY A 277 -5.32 -13.22 -6.65
C GLY A 277 -4.83 -14.66 -6.45
N LEU A 278 -5.70 -15.55 -5.98
CA LEU A 278 -5.36 -16.97 -5.80
C LEU A 278 -5.02 -17.66 -7.13
N ILE A 279 -5.73 -17.35 -8.22
CA ILE A 279 -5.45 -17.88 -9.57
C ILE A 279 -4.10 -17.37 -10.11
N SER A 280 -3.67 -16.16 -9.74
CA SER A 280 -2.40 -15.61 -10.20
C SER A 280 -1.17 -16.39 -9.69
N ILE A 281 -1.27 -17.03 -8.51
CA ILE A 281 -0.16 -17.73 -7.85
C ILE A 281 0.39 -18.90 -8.69
N PRO A 282 -0.42 -19.90 -9.14
CA PRO A 282 0.07 -21.00 -9.98
C PRO A 282 0.71 -20.53 -11.28
N GLY A 283 0.15 -19.48 -11.89
CA GLY A 283 0.68 -18.89 -13.11
C GLY A 283 2.14 -18.47 -13.03
N GLN A 284 2.57 -18.03 -11.86
CA GLN A 284 3.95 -17.60 -11.61
C GLN A 284 4.89 -18.77 -11.33
N PHE A 285 4.41 -19.84 -10.69
CA PHE A 285 5.20 -21.07 -10.53
C PHE A 285 5.51 -21.74 -11.87
N TYR A 286 4.61 -21.68 -12.84
CA TYR A 286 4.85 -22.19 -14.20
C TYR A 286 5.97 -21.43 -14.92
N GLN A 287 6.03 -20.10 -14.79
CA GLN A 287 7.08 -19.29 -15.40
C GLN A 287 8.47 -19.55 -14.78
N LEU A 288 8.52 -19.94 -13.50
CA LEU A 288 9.79 -20.28 -12.84
C LEU A 288 10.33 -21.65 -13.31
N LYS A 289 9.46 -22.57 -13.70
CA LYS A 289 9.84 -23.90 -14.20
C LYS A 289 10.42 -23.80 -15.61
N ASP A 290 9.85 -22.99 -16.49
CA ASP A 290 10.38 -22.75 -17.85
C ASP A 290 11.75 -22.07 -17.85
N LYS A 291 12.00 -21.14 -16.92
CA LYS A 291 13.33 -20.48 -16.79
C LYS A 291 14.42 -21.35 -16.15
N SER A 292 14.07 -22.49 -15.57
CA SER A 292 15.04 -23.45 -15.02
C SER A 292 15.43 -24.55 -16.03
N SER A 293 14.77 -24.56 -17.19
CA SER A 293 14.99 -25.50 -18.29
C SER A 293 15.71 -24.87 -19.50
N GLU A 294 15.96 -23.57 -19.48
CA GLU A 294 16.90 -22.84 -20.35
C GLU A 294 18.24 -22.58 -19.63
#